data_1920a3f767e16c38c3e926d170ce9e7f
#
_entry.id   1920a3f767e16c38c3e926d170ce9e7f
#
_cell.length_a   1.000
_cell.length_b   1.000
_cell.length_c   1.000
_cell.angle_alpha   90.00
_cell.angle_beta   90.00
_cell.angle_gamma   90.00
#
_symmetry.space_group_name_H-M   'P 1'
#
loop_
_entity.id
_entity.type
_entity.pdbx_description
1 polymer ?
#
loop_
_entity_poly.entity_id
_entity_poly.type
_entity_poly.pdbx_seq_one_letter_code
_entity_poly.pdbx_strand_id
1 'polypeptide(L)'
;MLYKTNANYKGRHAKTKQQNEVRGPTSKIYAQKGTGGARHASRKAPIFVGGGIAHGPKGELAYKKRKLNKNEKKLSVASLITEKNNNKNLLILNDFNSEIKKTKEMSSIINKLEISNSLLILDKNSKEKIEKSARNIPNVKVTDVNHFSAYDIIKFKKVVFTESSVKELEKRYS
;
A
#
# COMPACT_ATOMS: atom_id res chain seq x y z
N MET A 1 -4.48 8.26 9.89
CA MET A 1 -3.61 8.16 8.71
C MET A 1 -3.56 6.74 8.13
N LEU A 2 -3.20 5.72 8.88
CA LEU A 2 -3.06 4.33 8.39
C LEU A 2 -4.28 3.79 7.65
N TYR A 3 -5.49 4.03 8.19
CA TYR A 3 -6.73 3.64 7.52
C TYR A 3 -6.84 4.26 6.11
N LYS A 4 -6.53 5.56 5.98
CA LYS A 4 -6.57 6.26 4.68
C LYS A 4 -5.53 5.67 3.71
N THR A 5 -4.31 5.39 4.18
CA THR A 5 -3.23 4.81 3.37
C THR A 5 -3.58 3.41 2.90
N ASN A 6 -4.09 2.56 3.81
CA ASN A 6 -4.49 1.19 3.49
C ASN A 6 -5.68 1.16 2.53
N ALA A 7 -6.68 2.02 2.74
CA ALA A 7 -7.81 2.16 1.83
C ALA A 7 -7.39 2.63 0.43
N ASN A 8 -6.40 3.51 0.33
CA ASN A 8 -5.85 3.97 -0.94
C ASN A 8 -5.04 2.87 -1.65
N TYR A 9 -4.33 2.03 -0.90
CA TYR A 9 -3.55 0.92 -1.43
C TYR A 9 -4.44 -0.21 -1.94
N LYS A 10 -5.45 -0.60 -1.16
CA LYS A 10 -6.37 -1.68 -1.53
C LYS A 10 -7.26 -1.33 -2.72
N GLY A 11 -7.60 -0.04 -2.90
CA GLY A 11 -8.49 0.38 -3.96
C GLY A 11 -9.92 -0.15 -3.80
N ARG A 12 -10.71 -0.02 -4.86
CA ARG A 12 -12.04 -0.63 -5.00
C ARG A 12 -12.13 -1.31 -6.36
N HIS A 13 -12.09 -2.62 -6.39
CA HIS A 13 -12.09 -3.42 -7.62
C HIS A 13 -13.50 -3.83 -8.05
N ALA A 14 -14.47 -3.83 -7.13
CA ALA A 14 -15.84 -4.20 -7.43
C ALA A 14 -16.44 -3.30 -8.53
N LYS A 15 -16.83 -3.91 -9.64
CA LYS A 15 -17.46 -3.23 -10.78
C LYS A 15 -18.68 -4.00 -11.24
N THR A 16 -19.76 -3.29 -11.47
CA THR A 16 -20.98 -3.83 -12.10
C THR A 16 -21.19 -3.15 -13.46
N LYS A 17 -21.78 -3.87 -14.39
CA LYS A 17 -22.12 -3.32 -15.69
C LYS A 17 -23.34 -2.42 -15.60
N GLN A 18 -23.22 -1.21 -16.08
CA GLN A 18 -24.34 -0.29 -16.25
C GLN A 18 -25.13 -0.63 -17.53
N GLN A 19 -26.31 -0.04 -17.71
CA GLN A 19 -27.15 -0.27 -18.87
C GLN A 19 -26.44 -0.08 -20.22
N ASN A 20 -25.54 0.90 -20.31
CA ASN A 20 -24.74 1.17 -21.50
C ASN A 20 -23.58 0.19 -21.72
N GLU A 21 -23.14 -0.50 -20.66
CA GLU A 21 -22.04 -1.47 -20.71
C GLU A 21 -22.51 -2.91 -20.98
N VAL A 22 -23.80 -3.17 -20.84
CA VAL A 22 -24.40 -4.49 -21.14
C VAL A 22 -24.48 -4.67 -22.65
N ARG A 23 -23.92 -5.80 -23.14
CA ARG A 23 -24.03 -6.19 -24.55
C ARG A 23 -25.46 -6.68 -24.86
N GLY A 24 -26.05 -6.16 -25.91
CA GLY A 24 -27.39 -6.54 -26.35
C GLY A 24 -27.98 -5.53 -27.33
N PRO A 25 -29.12 -5.84 -27.95
CA PRO A 25 -29.77 -4.94 -28.92
C PRO A 25 -30.14 -3.61 -28.25
N THR A 26 -30.02 -2.53 -29.01
CA THR A 26 -30.42 -1.17 -28.61
C THR A 26 -31.78 -0.77 -29.11
N SER A 27 -32.33 -1.57 -30.03
CA SER A 27 -33.68 -1.35 -30.61
C SER A 27 -34.75 -1.48 -29.53
N LYS A 28 -35.90 -0.81 -29.77
CA LYS A 28 -37.07 -0.94 -28.93
C LYS A 28 -37.60 -2.37 -28.97
N ILE A 29 -38.04 -2.92 -27.84
CA ILE A 29 -38.43 -4.33 -27.71
C ILE A 29 -39.67 -4.62 -28.52
N TYR A 30 -40.67 -3.72 -28.49
CA TYR A 30 -41.93 -3.81 -29.18
C TYR A 30 -42.57 -2.42 -29.39
N ALA A 31 -43.68 -2.36 -30.16
CA ALA A 31 -44.38 -1.13 -30.48
C ALA A 31 -44.88 -0.40 -29.21
N GLN A 32 -44.99 0.94 -29.30
CA GLN A 32 -45.42 1.80 -28.20
C GLN A 32 -46.82 1.53 -27.68
N LYS A 33 -47.72 1.09 -28.57
CA LYS A 33 -49.12 0.81 -28.30
C LYS A 33 -49.54 -0.52 -28.97
N GLY A 34 -50.63 -1.10 -28.57
CA GLY A 34 -51.23 -2.29 -29.19
C GLY A 34 -50.69 -3.63 -28.72
N THR A 35 -49.75 -3.68 -27.76
CA THR A 35 -49.12 -4.92 -27.28
C THR A 35 -49.72 -5.43 -25.96
N GLY A 36 -50.58 -4.68 -25.27
CA GLY A 36 -51.13 -5.01 -23.98
C GLY A 36 -50.12 -5.05 -22.81
N GLY A 37 -48.81 -4.93 -23.09
CA GLY A 37 -47.75 -4.97 -22.10
C GLY A 37 -47.26 -3.60 -21.66
N ALA A 38 -46.44 -3.54 -20.62
CA ALA A 38 -45.81 -2.32 -20.16
C ALA A 38 -44.84 -1.75 -21.19
N ARG A 39 -44.71 -0.44 -21.25
CA ARG A 39 -43.87 0.24 -22.23
C ARG A 39 -42.41 0.14 -21.88
N HIS A 40 -41.58 -0.53 -22.71
CA HIS A 40 -40.17 -0.70 -22.51
C HIS A 40 -39.38 -0.32 -23.77
N ALA A 41 -38.24 0.35 -23.59
CA ALA A 41 -37.35 0.73 -24.68
C ALA A 41 -36.31 -0.38 -24.97
N SER A 42 -35.62 -0.89 -23.96
CA SER A 42 -34.52 -1.86 -24.16
C SER A 42 -34.49 -2.90 -23.06
N ARG A 43 -34.14 -4.13 -23.39
CA ARG A 43 -33.89 -5.23 -22.45
C ARG A 43 -32.68 -5.01 -21.53
N LYS A 44 -31.82 -4.03 -21.86
CA LYS A 44 -30.68 -3.67 -21.01
C LYS A 44 -31.08 -2.88 -19.76
N ALA A 45 -32.35 -2.45 -19.64
CA ALA A 45 -32.82 -1.69 -18.49
C ALA A 45 -32.70 -2.49 -17.19
N PRO A 46 -32.45 -1.83 -16.05
CA PRO A 46 -32.23 -2.50 -14.74
C PRO A 46 -33.41 -3.34 -14.25
N ILE A 47 -34.61 -3.12 -14.78
CA ILE A 47 -35.81 -3.86 -14.42
C ILE A 47 -35.85 -5.29 -14.98
N PHE A 48 -35.02 -5.59 -15.97
CA PHE A 48 -34.98 -6.93 -16.58
C PHE A 48 -33.87 -7.78 -15.98
N VAL A 49 -34.15 -9.09 -15.89
CA VAL A 49 -33.07 -10.06 -15.56
C VAL A 49 -31.98 -10.02 -16.63
N GLY A 50 -30.73 -9.85 -16.21
CA GLY A 50 -29.60 -9.64 -17.11
C GLY A 50 -29.41 -8.20 -17.61
N GLY A 51 -30.26 -7.25 -17.17
CA GLY A 51 -30.07 -5.82 -17.42
C GLY A 51 -28.91 -5.21 -16.62
N GLY A 52 -28.60 -3.96 -16.90
CA GLY A 52 -27.55 -3.22 -16.18
C GLY A 52 -27.95 -2.86 -14.76
N ILE A 53 -26.99 -2.72 -13.87
CA ILE A 53 -27.23 -2.32 -12.48
C ILE A 53 -27.19 -0.80 -12.36
N ALA A 54 -28.27 -0.20 -11.83
CA ALA A 54 -28.33 1.21 -11.52
C ALA A 54 -27.54 1.50 -10.23
N HIS A 55 -26.72 2.56 -10.24
CA HIS A 55 -25.92 3.00 -9.08
C HIS A 55 -24.99 1.96 -8.46
N GLY A 56 -24.65 0.90 -9.17
CA GLY A 56 -23.71 -0.11 -8.72
C GLY A 56 -22.26 0.38 -8.61
N PRO A 57 -21.37 -0.41 -8.01
CA PRO A 57 -19.96 -0.07 -7.92
C PRO A 57 -19.33 0.04 -9.31
N LYS A 58 -18.49 1.07 -9.50
CA LYS A 58 -17.87 1.40 -10.80
C LYS A 58 -16.38 1.02 -10.88
N GLY A 59 -15.85 0.30 -9.90
CA GLY A 59 -14.45 -0.11 -9.87
C GLY A 59 -13.49 1.04 -9.58
N GLU A 60 -12.26 0.87 -9.98
CA GLU A 60 -11.16 1.83 -9.73
C GLU A 60 -11.37 3.18 -10.39
N LEU A 61 -12.03 3.23 -11.56
CA LEU A 61 -12.27 4.47 -12.30
C LEU A 61 -13.08 5.52 -11.51
N ALA A 62 -13.98 5.07 -10.65
CA ALA A 62 -14.76 5.96 -9.79
C ALA A 62 -14.21 6.13 -8.37
N TYR A 63 -13.11 5.43 -8.03
CA TYR A 63 -12.50 5.51 -6.73
C TYR A 63 -11.60 6.74 -6.59
N LYS A 64 -12.01 7.68 -5.78
CA LYS A 64 -11.18 8.84 -5.44
C LYS A 64 -10.26 8.50 -4.27
N LYS A 65 -8.94 8.51 -4.51
CA LYS A 65 -7.94 8.35 -3.46
C LYS A 65 -8.07 9.47 -2.41
N ARG A 66 -8.05 9.09 -1.15
CA ARG A 66 -8.13 10.05 -0.03
C ARG A 66 -6.81 10.80 0.09
N LYS A 67 -6.83 12.11 -0.06
CA LYS A 67 -5.66 12.98 0.10
C LYS A 67 -5.19 12.97 1.57
N LEU A 68 -3.90 12.88 1.78
CA LEU A 68 -3.23 12.98 3.08
C LEU A 68 -2.40 14.25 3.11
N ASN A 69 -2.54 15.05 4.16
CA ASN A 69 -1.75 16.25 4.36
C ASN A 69 -0.29 15.90 4.65
N LYS A 70 0.65 16.74 4.22
CA LYS A 70 2.09 16.54 4.45
C LYS A 70 2.41 16.45 5.96
N ASN A 71 1.82 17.34 6.75
CA ASN A 71 2.02 17.38 8.21
C ASN A 71 1.44 16.15 8.90
N GLU A 72 0.26 15.63 8.48
CA GLU A 72 -0.28 14.38 9.00
C GLU A 72 0.67 13.20 8.75
N LYS A 73 1.34 13.16 7.58
CA LYS A 73 2.32 12.12 7.26
C LYS A 73 3.55 12.23 8.15
N LYS A 74 4.12 13.43 8.28
CA LYS A 74 5.28 13.68 9.16
C LYS A 74 4.98 13.28 10.60
N LEU A 75 3.88 13.80 11.16
CA LEU A 75 3.48 13.52 12.55
C LEU A 75 3.25 12.05 12.81
N SER A 76 2.62 11.33 11.88
CA SER A 76 2.36 9.90 12.08
C SER A 76 3.63 9.05 12.07
N VAL A 77 4.62 9.40 11.24
CA VAL A 77 5.92 8.69 11.26
C VAL A 77 6.65 8.99 12.57
N ALA A 78 6.70 10.26 13.00
CA ALA A 78 7.33 10.62 14.26
C ALA A 78 6.70 9.90 15.47
N SER A 79 5.36 9.90 15.56
CA SER A 79 4.64 9.18 16.62
C SER A 79 4.95 7.68 16.65
N LEU A 80 5.05 7.03 15.48
CA LEU A 80 5.36 5.62 15.39
C LEU A 80 6.81 5.30 15.78
N ILE A 81 7.75 6.16 15.42
CA ILE A 81 9.16 6.00 15.85
C ILE A 81 9.25 6.15 17.37
N THR A 82 8.56 7.13 17.95
CA THR A 82 8.48 7.31 19.41
C THR A 82 7.89 6.08 20.09
N GLU A 83 6.81 5.52 19.56
CA GLU A 83 6.21 4.29 20.08
C GLU A 83 7.17 3.09 20.02
N LYS A 84 7.89 2.93 18.88
CA LYS A 84 8.91 1.87 18.76
C LYS A 84 10.06 2.05 19.75
N ASN A 85 10.49 3.28 20.01
CA ASN A 85 11.53 3.58 20.98
C ASN A 85 11.05 3.26 22.42
N ASN A 86 9.86 3.69 22.80
CA ASN A 86 9.28 3.40 24.12
C ASN A 86 9.13 1.90 24.38
N ASN A 87 8.80 1.13 23.35
CA ASN A 87 8.68 -0.34 23.41
C ASN A 87 10.03 -1.06 23.27
N LYS A 88 11.17 -0.36 23.25
CA LYS A 88 12.52 -0.91 23.07
C LYS A 88 12.67 -1.76 21.79
N ASN A 89 11.92 -1.42 20.76
CA ASN A 89 11.91 -2.08 19.44
C ASN A 89 12.65 -1.27 18.37
N LEU A 90 13.41 -0.25 18.78
CA LEU A 90 14.24 0.58 17.90
C LEU A 90 15.71 0.28 18.21
N LEU A 91 16.50 0.06 17.17
CA LEU A 91 17.93 -0.18 17.24
C LEU A 91 18.66 0.76 16.28
N ILE A 92 19.82 1.24 16.71
CA ILE A 92 20.70 2.04 15.86
C ILE A 92 22.01 1.25 15.70
N LEU A 93 22.44 1.07 14.47
CA LEU A 93 23.68 0.38 14.11
C LEU A 93 24.64 1.38 13.44
N ASN A 94 25.93 1.09 13.55
CA ASN A 94 26.93 1.78 12.74
C ASN A 94 26.72 1.53 11.25
N ASP A 95 27.19 2.39 10.41
CA ASP A 95 27.06 2.24 8.97
C ASP A 95 27.82 1.01 8.45
N PHE A 96 27.30 0.40 7.41
CA PHE A 96 27.94 -0.75 6.77
C PHE A 96 29.14 -0.31 5.94
N ASN A 97 30.35 -0.61 6.41
CA ASN A 97 31.59 -0.26 5.73
C ASN A 97 31.91 -1.17 4.55
N SER A 98 31.56 -2.46 4.65
CA SER A 98 31.84 -3.48 3.63
C SER A 98 30.57 -3.98 2.96
N GLU A 99 30.72 -4.43 1.71
CA GLU A 99 29.62 -5.07 0.98
C GLU A 99 29.42 -6.51 1.46
N ILE A 100 28.17 -6.84 1.86
CA ILE A 100 27.78 -8.20 2.24
C ILE A 100 27.12 -8.87 1.04
N LYS A 101 27.81 -9.79 0.38
CA LYS A 101 27.34 -10.44 -0.84
C LYS A 101 26.48 -11.68 -0.56
N LYS A 102 26.78 -12.42 0.52
CA LYS A 102 26.13 -13.70 0.82
C LYS A 102 24.93 -13.54 1.76
N THR A 103 23.81 -14.16 1.41
CA THR A 103 22.61 -14.21 2.27
C THR A 103 22.87 -14.91 3.59
N LYS A 104 23.76 -15.92 3.61
CA LYS A 104 24.14 -16.65 4.83
C LYS A 104 24.82 -15.74 5.87
N GLU A 105 25.72 -14.86 5.42
CA GLU A 105 26.39 -13.89 6.30
C GLU A 105 25.39 -12.90 6.88
N MET A 106 24.50 -12.35 6.04
CA MET A 106 23.45 -11.44 6.49
C MET A 106 22.47 -12.11 7.46
N SER A 107 22.07 -13.35 7.19
CA SER A 107 21.22 -14.13 8.10
C SER A 107 21.90 -14.35 9.47
N SER A 108 23.21 -14.63 9.48
CA SER A 108 23.97 -14.78 10.74
C SER A 108 23.99 -13.48 11.56
N ILE A 109 24.13 -12.32 10.90
CA ILE A 109 24.08 -11.01 11.55
C ILE A 109 22.68 -10.75 12.15
N ILE A 110 21.62 -11.00 11.37
CA ILE A 110 20.23 -10.83 11.80
C ILE A 110 19.92 -11.69 13.03
N ASN A 111 20.39 -12.95 13.04
CA ASN A 111 20.18 -13.86 14.16
C ASN A 111 20.97 -13.43 15.41
N LYS A 112 22.21 -12.99 15.26
CA LYS A 112 23.03 -12.47 16.37
C LYS A 112 22.42 -11.22 17.03
N LEU A 113 21.79 -10.36 16.24
CA LEU A 113 21.11 -9.16 16.73
C LEU A 113 19.65 -9.41 17.16
N GLU A 114 19.16 -10.64 17.02
CA GLU A 114 17.77 -11.02 17.32
C GLU A 114 16.71 -10.18 16.60
N ILE A 115 17.00 -9.77 15.35
CA ILE A 115 16.13 -8.91 14.55
C ILE A 115 15.41 -9.65 13.42
N SER A 116 14.92 -10.86 13.69
CA SER A 116 14.28 -11.74 12.70
C SER A 116 13.02 -11.17 12.04
N ASN A 117 12.35 -10.21 12.68
CA ASN A 117 11.19 -9.48 12.08
C ASN A 117 11.48 -7.99 12.16
N SER A 118 12.14 -7.47 11.13
CA SER A 118 12.68 -6.12 11.17
C SER A 118 12.58 -5.35 9.87
N LEU A 119 12.46 -4.04 10.04
CA LEU A 119 12.59 -3.04 8.98
C LEU A 119 13.96 -2.37 9.13
N LEU A 120 14.82 -2.53 8.13
CA LEU A 120 16.13 -1.87 8.06
C LEU A 120 15.97 -0.59 7.24
N ILE A 121 16.13 0.56 7.89
CA ILE A 121 16.07 1.89 7.26
C ILE A 121 17.50 2.43 7.19
N LEU A 122 18.03 2.49 5.99
CA LEU A 122 19.44 2.76 5.73
C LEU A 122 19.60 4.01 4.86
N ASP A 123 20.75 4.60 4.89
CA ASP A 123 21.20 5.55 3.87
C ASP A 123 21.39 4.83 2.53
N LYS A 124 21.44 5.58 1.45
CA LYS A 124 21.55 5.03 0.10
C LYS A 124 22.80 4.15 -0.09
N ASN A 125 23.94 4.58 0.46
CA ASN A 125 25.21 3.86 0.32
C ASN A 125 25.20 2.53 1.07
N SER A 126 24.74 2.50 2.31
CA SER A 126 24.62 1.30 3.11
C SER A 126 23.58 0.33 2.55
N LYS A 127 22.48 0.85 1.98
CA LYS A 127 21.45 0.04 1.30
C LYS A 127 22.04 -0.71 0.12
N GLU A 128 22.75 -0.06 -0.79
CA GLU A 128 23.35 -0.69 -1.98
C GLU A 128 24.26 -1.86 -1.62
N LYS A 129 24.98 -1.76 -0.48
CA LYS A 129 25.91 -2.80 0.00
C LYS A 129 25.23 -4.07 0.49
N ILE A 130 24.02 -3.98 1.03
CA ILE A 130 23.36 -5.13 1.68
C ILE A 130 22.01 -5.53 1.07
N GLU A 131 21.42 -4.75 0.17
CA GLU A 131 20.10 -5.00 -0.39
C GLU A 131 19.98 -6.38 -1.05
N LYS A 132 20.98 -6.76 -1.85
CA LYS A 132 21.01 -8.05 -2.56
C LYS A 132 21.03 -9.25 -1.61
N SER A 133 21.77 -9.15 -0.51
CA SER A 133 21.89 -10.23 0.48
C SER A 133 20.71 -10.31 1.45
N ALA A 134 20.04 -9.18 1.74
CA ALA A 134 18.94 -9.10 2.69
C ALA A 134 17.56 -9.32 2.08
N ARG A 135 17.33 -8.96 0.80
CA ARG A 135 15.98 -8.99 0.17
C ARG A 135 15.31 -10.36 0.14
N ASN A 136 16.11 -11.45 0.15
CA ASN A 136 15.58 -12.83 0.12
C ASN A 136 15.29 -13.39 1.51
N ILE A 137 15.63 -12.69 2.59
CA ILE A 137 15.40 -13.17 3.96
C ILE A 137 13.94 -12.88 4.33
N PRO A 138 13.18 -13.90 4.77
CA PRO A 138 11.79 -13.72 5.16
C PRO A 138 11.68 -12.77 6.37
N ASN A 139 10.60 -11.99 6.40
CA ASN A 139 10.30 -11.04 7.47
C ASN A 139 11.34 -9.92 7.70
N VAL A 140 12.24 -9.70 6.75
CA VAL A 140 13.16 -8.57 6.73
C VAL A 140 12.89 -7.72 5.50
N LYS A 141 12.79 -6.40 5.70
CA LYS A 141 12.66 -5.44 4.62
C LYS A 141 13.74 -4.39 4.74
N VAL A 142 14.46 -4.16 3.64
CA VAL A 142 15.45 -3.07 3.53
C VAL A 142 14.83 -1.93 2.75
N THR A 143 14.97 -0.73 3.24
CA THR A 143 14.46 0.49 2.60
C THR A 143 15.38 1.67 2.93
N ASP A 144 15.33 2.69 2.14
CA ASP A 144 16.04 3.94 2.40
C ASP A 144 15.15 4.95 3.13
N VAL A 145 15.78 5.98 3.67
CA VAL A 145 15.11 7.05 4.44
C VAL A 145 14.02 7.77 3.65
N ASN A 146 14.11 7.75 2.31
CA ASN A 146 13.14 8.45 1.46
C ASN A 146 11.92 7.62 1.09
N HIS A 147 12.00 6.30 1.15
CA HIS A 147 10.98 5.39 0.63
C HIS A 147 10.20 4.57 1.66
N PHE A 148 10.55 4.63 2.95
CA PHE A 148 9.77 3.93 3.96
C PHE A 148 8.44 4.63 4.25
N SER A 149 7.44 3.86 4.67
CA SER A 149 6.11 4.35 5.02
C SER A 149 5.76 4.08 6.48
N ALA A 150 4.79 4.83 7.02
CA ALA A 150 4.24 4.56 8.35
C ALA A 150 3.67 3.12 8.47
N TYR A 151 3.16 2.57 7.37
CA TYR A 151 2.69 1.19 7.32
C TYR A 151 3.83 0.19 7.53
N ASP A 152 5.00 0.44 6.93
CA ASP A 152 6.17 -0.42 7.11
C ASP A 152 6.62 -0.45 8.58
N ILE A 153 6.67 0.70 9.24
CA ILE A 153 7.06 0.77 10.66
C ILE A 153 6.14 -0.09 11.55
N ILE A 154 4.83 -0.10 11.26
CA ILE A 154 3.86 -0.91 12.04
C ILE A 154 3.98 -2.39 11.70
N LYS A 155 4.16 -2.72 10.42
CA LYS A 155 4.20 -4.11 9.96
C LYS A 155 5.30 -4.91 10.63
N PHE A 156 6.48 -4.32 10.81
CA PHE A 156 7.63 -4.99 11.39
C PHE A 156 7.73 -4.74 12.90
N LYS A 157 8.16 -5.77 13.64
CA LYS A 157 8.30 -5.69 15.10
C LYS A 157 9.42 -4.74 15.50
N LYS A 158 10.61 -4.93 14.95
CA LYS A 158 11.79 -4.10 15.23
C LYS A 158 12.08 -3.17 14.07
N VAL A 159 12.57 -1.97 14.37
CA VAL A 159 13.05 -1.00 13.39
C VAL A 159 14.51 -0.73 13.66
N VAL A 160 15.31 -0.80 12.61
CA VAL A 160 16.77 -0.65 12.68
C VAL A 160 17.19 0.51 11.77
N PHE A 161 17.92 1.46 12.33
CA PHE A 161 18.51 2.57 11.62
C PHE A 161 20.03 2.43 11.58
N THR A 162 20.66 3.02 10.58
CA THR A 162 22.09 3.35 10.62
C THR A 162 22.29 4.78 11.12
N GLU A 163 23.48 5.10 11.65
CA GLU A 163 23.80 6.45 12.16
C GLU A 163 23.59 7.52 11.08
N SER A 164 24.06 7.26 9.85
CA SER A 164 23.85 8.16 8.71
C SER A 164 22.40 8.34 8.37
N SER A 165 21.58 7.27 8.45
CA SER A 165 20.15 7.32 8.17
C SER A 165 19.37 8.14 9.21
N VAL A 166 19.79 8.14 10.47
CA VAL A 166 19.20 8.99 11.52
C VAL A 166 19.45 10.47 11.22
N LYS A 167 20.68 10.84 10.89
CA LYS A 167 21.04 12.24 10.53
C LYS A 167 20.26 12.73 9.31
N GLU A 168 20.04 11.87 8.32
CA GLU A 168 19.22 12.19 7.14
C GLU A 168 17.75 12.35 7.51
N LEU A 169 17.25 11.51 8.39
CA LEU A 169 15.87 11.55 8.88
C LEU A 169 15.60 12.84 9.68
N GLU A 170 16.49 13.25 10.57
CA GLU A 170 16.39 14.51 11.31
C GLU A 170 16.27 15.71 10.36
N LYS A 171 17.13 15.82 9.36
CA LYS A 171 17.04 16.87 8.33
C LYS A 171 15.70 16.90 7.59
N ARG A 172 15.09 15.74 7.39
CA ARG A 172 13.78 15.64 6.69
C ARG A 172 12.59 16.04 7.54
N TYR A 173 12.67 15.82 8.85
CA TYR A 173 11.53 16.01 9.76
C TYR A 173 11.64 17.28 10.61
N SER A 174 12.80 17.91 10.67
CA SER A 174 12.94 19.31 11.09
C SER A 174 12.29 20.22 10.07
#